data_8880acd43c6622998fcdb0fce0a25c2f
#
_entry.id   8880acd43c6622998fcdb0fce0a25c2f
#
_cell.length_a   1.000
_cell.length_b   1.000
_cell.length_c   1.000
_cell.angle_alpha   90.00
_cell.angle_beta   90.00
_cell.angle_gamma   90.00
#
_symmetry.space_group_name_H-M   'P 1'
#
loop_
_entity.id
_entity.type
_entity.pdbx_description
1 polymer ?
#
loop_
_entity_poly.entity_id
_entity_poly.type
_entity_poly.pdbx_seq_one_letter_code
_entity_poly.pdbx_strand_id
1 'polypeptide(L)'
;FAIHKNEIVGLVGESGSGKSITSLAMTGLLPKNAQVSGTILFNGSDLVRLKRKAFRRLRGNQIAMIFQEPMSSLNPSMKCGNQVAEMIAQHQHLSAKAVRKQVLALFDQVKLPEPELIYQSYPHQISGGQKQRVMIAMAIACKPDLLIADEPTTALDVTVQQEIVDLLKSLQQETGMALLFITHDLELVAGLADRVAVMYQGELVEINETRQLFDQPKTTYSKAL
;
A
#
# COMPACT_ATOMS: atom_id res chain seq x y z
N PHE A 1 11.69 13.52 -0.01
CA PHE A 1 10.36 14.06 -0.31
C PHE A 1 9.42 13.88 0.90
N ALA A 2 8.30 14.57 0.92
CA ALA A 2 7.29 14.44 1.94
C ALA A 2 5.96 13.96 1.33
N ILE A 3 5.17 13.24 2.13
CA ILE A 3 3.80 12.84 1.82
C ILE A 3 2.92 13.46 2.91
N HIS A 4 1.91 14.21 2.51
CA HIS A 4 1.03 14.90 3.43
C HIS A 4 -0.25 14.09 3.70
N LYS A 5 -0.92 14.40 4.79
CA LYS A 5 -2.23 13.82 5.08
C LYS A 5 -3.22 14.18 3.95
N ASN A 6 -4.09 13.26 3.60
CA ASN A 6 -5.04 13.38 2.47
C ASN A 6 -4.36 13.50 1.09
N GLU A 7 -3.09 13.16 0.95
CA GLU A 7 -2.35 13.25 -0.30
C GLU A 7 -2.09 11.87 -0.88
N ILE A 8 -2.18 11.74 -2.20
CA ILE A 8 -1.72 10.59 -2.96
C ILE A 8 -0.43 10.98 -3.70
N VAL A 9 0.66 10.35 -3.36
CA VAL A 9 1.95 10.52 -4.05
C VAL A 9 2.25 9.28 -4.87
N GLY A 10 2.42 9.44 -6.19
CA GLY A 10 2.94 8.41 -7.07
C GLY A 10 4.47 8.34 -6.97
N LEU A 11 5.03 7.15 -6.84
CA LEU A 11 6.47 6.92 -6.95
C LEU A 11 6.73 6.05 -8.18
N VAL A 12 7.32 6.65 -9.22
CA VAL A 12 7.49 6.01 -10.52
C VAL A 12 8.96 5.87 -10.92
N GLY A 13 9.24 5.00 -11.89
CA GLY A 13 10.57 4.77 -12.45
C GLY A 13 10.73 3.33 -12.92
N GLU A 14 11.79 3.03 -13.64
CA GLU A 14 12.08 1.70 -14.17
C GLU A 14 12.24 0.64 -13.07
N SER A 15 12.15 -0.63 -13.47
CA SER A 15 12.49 -1.75 -12.57
C SER A 15 13.93 -1.60 -12.07
N GLY A 16 14.15 -1.82 -10.78
CA GLY A 16 15.47 -1.66 -10.16
C GLY A 16 15.84 -0.22 -9.78
N SER A 17 15.01 0.79 -10.03
CA SER A 17 15.31 2.19 -9.66
C SER A 17 15.31 2.46 -8.15
N GLY A 18 14.93 1.49 -7.29
CA GLY A 18 14.97 1.63 -5.84
C GLY A 18 13.60 1.87 -5.16
N LYS A 19 12.49 1.88 -5.89
CA LYS A 19 11.15 2.14 -5.34
C LYS A 19 10.76 1.21 -4.19
N SER A 20 10.84 -0.10 -4.41
CA SER A 20 10.48 -1.11 -3.38
C SER A 20 11.46 -1.11 -2.20
N ILE A 21 12.74 -0.84 -2.41
CA ILE A 21 13.70 -0.66 -1.32
C ILE A 21 13.35 0.55 -0.46
N THR A 22 12.91 1.64 -1.07
CA THR A 22 12.43 2.84 -0.36
C THR A 22 11.21 2.50 0.52
N SER A 23 10.22 1.78 0.00
CA SER A 23 9.04 1.36 0.76
C SER A 23 9.40 0.44 1.93
N LEU A 24 10.33 -0.50 1.72
CA LEU A 24 10.85 -1.38 2.78
C LEU A 24 11.63 -0.61 3.84
N ALA A 25 12.38 0.44 3.47
CA ALA A 25 13.04 1.32 4.42
C ALA A 25 12.03 2.05 5.31
N MET A 26 10.97 2.60 4.72
CA MET A 26 9.90 3.31 5.44
C MET A 26 9.14 2.39 6.42
N THR A 27 9.04 1.09 6.11
CA THR A 27 8.39 0.10 6.98
C THR A 27 9.36 -0.66 7.89
N GLY A 28 10.68 -0.40 7.79
CA GLY A 28 11.71 -1.10 8.57
C GLY A 28 11.76 -2.61 8.27
N LEU A 29 11.52 -3.00 7.02
CA LEU A 29 11.51 -4.38 6.53
C LEU A 29 12.73 -4.70 5.65
N LEU A 30 13.71 -3.82 5.60
CA LEU A 30 14.95 -4.07 4.88
C LEU A 30 15.67 -5.34 5.37
N PRO A 31 16.43 -6.02 4.50
CA PRO A 31 17.29 -7.12 4.88
C PRO A 31 18.29 -6.70 5.97
N LYS A 32 18.73 -7.68 6.80
CA LYS A 32 19.61 -7.39 7.95
C LYS A 32 20.97 -6.79 7.58
N ASN A 33 21.42 -7.01 6.36
CA ASN A 33 22.67 -6.48 5.80
C ASN A 33 22.52 -5.09 5.18
N ALA A 34 21.29 -4.57 5.05
CA ALA A 34 21.07 -3.23 4.56
C ALA A 34 21.26 -2.19 5.68
N GLN A 35 21.87 -1.08 5.33
CA GLN A 35 22.04 0.07 6.21
C GLN A 35 21.24 1.26 5.69
N VAL A 36 20.54 1.94 6.60
CA VAL A 36 19.80 3.17 6.30
C VAL A 36 20.52 4.34 6.94
N SER A 37 20.84 5.34 6.15
CA SER A 37 21.39 6.61 6.63
C SER A 37 20.41 7.76 6.35
N GLY A 38 20.57 8.87 7.07
CA GLY A 38 19.66 10.02 6.97
C GLY A 38 18.49 9.90 7.93
N THR A 39 17.32 10.42 7.54
CA THR A 39 16.14 10.57 8.40
C THR A 39 14.87 10.20 7.64
N ILE A 40 14.00 9.42 8.25
CA ILE A 40 12.65 9.14 7.78
C ILE A 40 11.69 9.58 8.89
N LEU A 41 11.02 10.71 8.71
CA LEU A 41 10.10 11.25 9.71
C LEU A 41 8.67 10.74 9.46
N PHE A 42 8.05 10.20 10.50
CA PHE A 42 6.63 9.84 10.52
C PHE A 42 5.98 10.40 11.79
N ASN A 43 5.02 11.29 11.64
CA ASN A 43 4.36 11.99 12.75
C ASN A 43 5.37 12.55 13.78
N GLY A 44 6.45 13.18 13.30
CA GLY A 44 7.52 13.77 14.13
C GLY A 44 8.53 12.78 14.71
N SER A 45 8.36 11.49 14.51
CA SER A 45 9.29 10.44 14.98
C SER A 45 10.21 9.97 13.85
N ASP A 46 11.52 9.89 14.12
CA ASP A 46 12.49 9.36 13.16
C ASP A 46 12.45 7.82 13.15
N LEU A 47 11.93 7.25 12.07
CA LEU A 47 11.78 5.81 11.90
C LEU A 47 13.12 5.08 11.84
N VAL A 48 14.19 5.72 11.34
CA VAL A 48 15.54 5.11 11.26
C VAL A 48 16.09 4.78 12.65
N ARG A 49 15.72 5.58 13.65
CA ARG A 49 16.18 5.42 15.04
C ARG A 49 15.27 4.54 15.89
N LEU A 50 14.14 4.06 15.33
CA LEU A 50 13.19 3.26 16.09
C LEU A 50 13.73 1.86 16.40
N LYS A 51 13.56 1.45 17.66
CA LYS A 51 13.81 0.06 18.06
C LYS A 51 12.73 -0.86 17.42
N ARG A 52 13.11 -2.09 17.13
CA ARG A 52 12.24 -3.12 16.50
C ARG A 52 10.85 -3.25 17.17
N LYS A 53 10.78 -3.14 18.51
CA LYS A 53 9.51 -3.22 19.27
C LYS A 53 8.59 -2.04 18.96
N ALA A 54 9.13 -0.82 18.80
CA ALA A 54 8.37 0.36 18.43
C ALA A 54 7.86 0.27 16.99
N PHE A 55 8.70 -0.17 16.05
CA PHE A 55 8.29 -0.42 14.67
C PHE A 55 7.13 -1.43 14.55
N ARG A 56 7.15 -2.52 15.33
CA ARG A 56 6.05 -3.51 15.35
C ARG A 56 4.69 -2.90 15.74
N ARG A 57 4.68 -1.85 16.55
CA ARG A 57 3.44 -1.15 16.93
C ARG A 57 2.90 -0.24 15.83
N LEU A 58 3.79 0.26 14.97
CA LEU A 58 3.41 1.11 13.84
C LEU A 58 2.89 0.30 12.65
N ARG A 59 3.56 -0.83 12.34
CA ARG A 59 3.20 -1.67 11.20
C ARG A 59 1.80 -2.27 11.37
N GLY A 60 1.00 -2.16 10.30
CA GLY A 60 -0.37 -2.63 10.28
C GLY A 60 -1.36 -1.78 11.07
N ASN A 61 -0.87 -0.82 11.88
CA ASN A 61 -1.68 0.09 12.66
C ASN A 61 -1.67 1.51 12.09
N GLN A 62 -0.51 2.16 12.07
CA GLN A 62 -0.36 3.54 11.58
C GLN A 62 0.30 3.60 10.19
N ILE A 63 1.17 2.63 9.88
CA ILE A 63 1.77 2.47 8.56
C ILE A 63 1.41 1.07 8.07
N ALA A 64 0.71 0.99 6.95
CA ALA A 64 0.37 -0.27 6.30
C ALA A 64 1.01 -0.36 4.92
N MET A 65 1.19 -1.59 4.44
CA MET A 65 1.79 -1.85 3.14
C MET A 65 1.03 -2.96 2.40
N ILE A 66 0.77 -2.72 1.13
CA ILE A 66 0.35 -3.73 0.16
C ILE A 66 1.59 -4.09 -0.64
N PHE A 67 1.96 -5.38 -0.63
CA PHE A 67 3.14 -5.90 -1.32
C PHE A 67 2.84 -6.25 -2.77
N GLN A 68 3.89 -6.28 -3.59
CA GLN A 68 3.84 -6.47 -5.04
C GLN A 68 3.15 -7.78 -5.49
N GLU A 69 3.23 -8.86 -4.71
CA GLU A 69 2.67 -10.16 -5.11
C GLU A 69 1.52 -10.61 -4.21
N PRO A 70 0.25 -10.48 -4.65
CA PRO A 70 -0.90 -10.94 -3.87
C PRO A 70 -0.90 -12.45 -3.63
N MET A 71 -0.31 -13.21 -4.57
CA MET A 71 -0.30 -14.67 -4.49
C MET A 71 0.58 -15.23 -3.37
N SER A 72 1.68 -14.54 -3.04
CA SER A 72 2.63 -14.93 -1.99
C SER A 72 2.34 -14.29 -0.63
N SER A 73 1.52 -13.25 -0.60
CA SER A 73 1.28 -12.45 0.61
C SER A 73 0.20 -13.03 1.53
N LEU A 74 -0.77 -13.79 0.99
CA LEU A 74 -1.77 -14.48 1.78
C LEU A 74 -1.30 -15.89 2.17
N ASN A 75 -1.51 -16.26 3.43
CA ASN A 75 -1.22 -17.61 3.91
C ASN A 75 -2.22 -18.62 3.27
N PRO A 76 -1.75 -19.56 2.41
CA PRO A 76 -2.63 -20.48 1.69
C PRO A 76 -3.36 -21.47 2.60
N SER A 77 -2.84 -21.71 3.80
CA SER A 77 -3.41 -22.64 4.78
C SER A 77 -4.39 -21.99 5.76
N MET A 78 -4.67 -20.69 5.61
CA MET A 78 -5.53 -19.94 6.50
C MET A 78 -6.68 -19.27 5.74
N LYS A 79 -7.88 -19.30 6.28
CA LYS A 79 -9.05 -18.65 5.66
C LYS A 79 -8.85 -17.13 5.56
N CYS A 80 -9.34 -16.53 4.49
CA CYS A 80 -9.18 -15.10 4.20
C CYS A 80 -9.70 -14.22 5.35
N GLY A 81 -10.89 -14.51 5.88
CA GLY A 81 -11.43 -13.75 7.00
C GLY A 81 -10.59 -13.84 8.27
N ASN A 82 -10.00 -14.99 8.54
CA ASN A 82 -9.15 -15.17 9.72
C ASN A 82 -7.85 -14.37 9.62
N GLN A 83 -7.28 -14.21 8.43
CA GLN A 83 -6.07 -13.40 8.22
C GLN A 83 -6.33 -11.91 8.51
N VAL A 84 -7.47 -11.38 8.05
CA VAL A 84 -7.88 -10.02 8.38
C VAL A 84 -8.22 -9.89 9.86
N ALA A 85 -8.88 -10.89 10.45
CA ALA A 85 -9.21 -10.92 11.87
C ALA A 85 -7.96 -10.90 12.76
N GLU A 86 -6.90 -11.60 12.38
CA GLU A 86 -5.61 -11.59 13.09
C GLU A 86 -5.00 -10.20 13.14
N MET A 87 -5.01 -9.45 12.01
CA MET A 87 -4.53 -8.07 11.96
C MET A 87 -5.28 -7.17 12.95
N ILE A 88 -6.61 -7.28 12.99
CA ILE A 88 -7.43 -6.51 13.93
C ILE A 88 -7.11 -6.90 15.39
N ALA A 89 -7.10 -8.20 15.68
CA ALA A 89 -6.87 -8.71 17.02
C ALA A 89 -5.47 -8.36 17.57
N GLN A 90 -4.48 -8.22 16.73
CA GLN A 90 -3.13 -7.82 17.13
C GLN A 90 -3.05 -6.38 17.64
N HIS A 91 -3.90 -5.49 17.13
CA HIS A 91 -3.84 -4.06 17.40
C HIS A 91 -5.02 -3.54 18.19
N GLN A 92 -6.14 -4.28 18.27
CA GLN A 92 -7.36 -3.87 18.91
C GLN A 92 -7.84 -4.95 19.89
N HIS A 93 -8.22 -4.54 21.11
CA HIS A 93 -8.75 -5.45 22.13
C HIS A 93 -10.27 -5.61 21.98
N LEU A 94 -10.70 -6.36 20.97
CA LEU A 94 -12.11 -6.60 20.64
C LEU A 94 -12.50 -8.06 20.91
N SER A 95 -13.79 -8.29 21.18
CA SER A 95 -14.33 -9.66 21.24
C SER A 95 -14.30 -10.31 19.84
N ALA A 96 -14.23 -11.64 19.79
CA ALA A 96 -14.23 -12.38 18.51
C ALA A 96 -15.45 -12.03 17.62
N LYS A 97 -16.62 -11.80 18.23
CA LYS A 97 -17.84 -11.38 17.52
C LYS A 97 -17.68 -9.98 16.90
N ALA A 98 -17.05 -9.04 17.61
CA ALA A 98 -16.80 -7.68 17.11
C ALA A 98 -15.77 -7.69 15.98
N VAL A 99 -14.67 -8.47 16.13
CA VAL A 99 -13.67 -8.65 15.10
C VAL A 99 -14.30 -9.20 13.82
N ARG A 100 -15.11 -10.29 13.91
CA ARG A 100 -15.77 -10.85 12.73
C ARG A 100 -16.67 -9.81 12.05
N LYS A 101 -17.47 -9.05 12.82
CA LYS A 101 -18.32 -8.00 12.24
C LYS A 101 -17.51 -6.94 11.51
N GLN A 102 -16.34 -6.55 12.06
CA GLN A 102 -15.46 -5.57 11.43
C GLN A 102 -14.84 -6.12 10.15
N VAL A 103 -14.44 -7.40 10.11
CA VAL A 103 -13.91 -8.04 8.90
C VAL A 103 -14.94 -8.05 7.78
N LEU A 104 -16.19 -8.41 8.08
CA LEU A 104 -17.25 -8.42 7.06
C LEU A 104 -17.52 -7.01 6.54
N ALA A 105 -17.56 -6.00 7.41
CA ALA A 105 -17.69 -4.61 6.99
C ALA A 105 -16.51 -4.14 6.11
N LEU A 106 -15.28 -4.59 6.40
CA LEU A 106 -14.11 -4.32 5.56
C LEU A 106 -14.24 -5.01 4.19
N PHE A 107 -14.74 -6.24 4.14
CA PHE A 107 -14.96 -6.94 2.88
C PHE A 107 -16.00 -6.24 2.01
N ASP A 108 -17.08 -5.73 2.61
CA ASP A 108 -18.05 -4.88 1.91
C ASP A 108 -17.37 -3.59 1.40
N GLN A 109 -16.58 -2.92 2.24
CA GLN A 109 -15.89 -1.67 1.89
C GLN A 109 -14.92 -1.85 0.71
N VAL A 110 -14.22 -2.99 0.64
CA VAL A 110 -13.36 -3.31 -0.51
C VAL A 110 -14.12 -3.97 -1.67
N LYS A 111 -15.45 -3.95 -1.64
CA LYS A 111 -16.33 -4.46 -2.71
C LYS A 111 -16.08 -5.94 -3.05
N LEU A 112 -15.84 -6.78 -2.04
CA LEU A 112 -15.81 -8.22 -2.21
C LEU A 112 -17.24 -8.76 -2.35
N PRO A 113 -17.54 -9.58 -3.36
CA PRO A 113 -18.84 -10.25 -3.45
C PRO A 113 -18.96 -11.28 -2.33
N GLU A 114 -20.17 -11.48 -1.82
CA GLU A 114 -20.48 -12.50 -0.81
C GLU A 114 -19.49 -12.53 0.36
N PRO A 115 -19.36 -11.46 1.19
CA PRO A 115 -18.34 -11.33 2.23
C PRO A 115 -18.26 -12.52 3.18
N GLU A 116 -19.40 -13.14 3.52
CA GLU A 116 -19.46 -14.31 4.37
C GLU A 116 -18.79 -15.54 3.74
N LEU A 117 -18.99 -15.74 2.44
CA LEU A 117 -18.36 -16.82 1.68
C LEU A 117 -16.85 -16.60 1.59
N ILE A 118 -16.42 -15.38 1.23
CA ILE A 118 -14.99 -15.01 1.18
C ILE A 118 -14.34 -15.14 2.56
N TYR A 119 -15.04 -14.79 3.63
CA TYR A 119 -14.52 -14.97 4.99
C TYR A 119 -14.12 -16.43 5.25
N GLN A 120 -14.92 -17.40 4.79
CA GLN A 120 -14.70 -18.83 4.99
C GLN A 120 -13.78 -19.48 3.95
N SER A 121 -13.52 -18.78 2.84
CA SER A 121 -12.71 -19.28 1.72
C SER A 121 -11.22 -19.20 2.03
N TYR A 122 -10.47 -20.13 1.46
CA TYR A 122 -9.00 -20.10 1.42
C TYR A 122 -8.53 -19.30 0.20
N PRO A 123 -7.29 -18.75 0.21
CA PRO A 123 -6.78 -17.96 -0.91
C PRO A 123 -6.82 -18.66 -2.27
N HIS A 124 -6.63 -19.98 -2.32
CA HIS A 124 -6.67 -20.75 -3.56
C HIS A 124 -8.10 -20.92 -4.15
N GLN A 125 -9.14 -20.58 -3.39
CA GLN A 125 -10.55 -20.70 -3.78
C GLN A 125 -11.14 -19.41 -4.38
N ILE A 126 -10.36 -18.33 -4.39
CA ILE A 126 -10.81 -17.00 -4.83
C ILE A 126 -9.94 -16.47 -5.97
N SER A 127 -10.48 -15.55 -6.78
CA SER A 127 -9.79 -14.96 -7.93
C SER A 127 -8.62 -14.05 -7.52
N GLY A 128 -7.75 -13.70 -8.47
CA GLY A 128 -6.65 -12.77 -8.24
C GLY A 128 -7.11 -11.40 -7.73
N GLY A 129 -8.12 -10.82 -8.36
CA GLY A 129 -8.71 -9.56 -7.91
C GLY A 129 -9.36 -9.64 -6.53
N GLN A 130 -9.99 -10.77 -6.19
CA GLN A 130 -10.52 -11.00 -4.84
C GLN A 130 -9.41 -11.12 -3.79
N LYS A 131 -8.29 -11.81 -4.11
CA LYS A 131 -7.11 -11.86 -3.23
C LYS A 131 -6.55 -10.47 -2.98
N GLN A 132 -6.45 -9.65 -4.03
CA GLN A 132 -5.99 -8.28 -3.91
C GLN A 132 -6.90 -7.45 -3.00
N ARG A 133 -8.22 -7.57 -3.14
CA ARG A 133 -9.18 -6.89 -2.26
C ARG A 133 -9.08 -7.37 -0.80
N VAL A 134 -8.82 -8.66 -0.56
CA VAL A 134 -8.55 -9.18 0.80
C VAL A 134 -7.27 -8.55 1.38
N MET A 135 -6.21 -8.42 0.60
CA MET A 135 -4.97 -7.76 1.03
C MET A 135 -5.18 -6.28 1.34
N ILE A 136 -5.96 -5.58 0.51
CA ILE A 136 -6.34 -4.19 0.77
C ILE A 136 -7.13 -4.11 2.09
N ALA A 137 -8.11 -4.99 2.30
CA ALA A 137 -8.87 -5.07 3.56
C ALA A 137 -7.96 -5.29 4.78
N MET A 138 -6.96 -6.18 4.67
CA MET A 138 -5.95 -6.37 5.72
C MET A 138 -5.15 -5.09 5.99
N ALA A 139 -4.71 -4.41 4.94
CA ALA A 139 -3.89 -3.21 5.05
C ALA A 139 -4.66 -2.04 5.72
N ILE A 140 -5.95 -1.87 5.42
CA ILE A 140 -6.77 -0.79 5.98
C ILE A 140 -7.48 -1.16 7.29
N ALA A 141 -7.33 -2.41 7.77
CA ALA A 141 -8.08 -2.95 8.91
C ALA A 141 -7.97 -2.12 10.20
N CYS A 142 -6.82 -1.48 10.42
CA CYS A 142 -6.56 -0.62 11.57
C CYS A 142 -6.61 0.88 11.26
N LYS A 143 -7.11 1.28 10.07
CA LYS A 143 -7.22 2.68 9.62
C LYS A 143 -5.86 3.40 9.69
N PRO A 144 -4.89 3.00 8.89
CA PRO A 144 -3.54 3.57 8.94
C PRO A 144 -3.53 5.04 8.54
N ASP A 145 -2.56 5.80 9.06
CA ASP A 145 -2.28 7.18 8.63
C ASP A 145 -1.59 7.21 7.26
N LEU A 146 -0.78 6.18 6.96
CA LEU A 146 -0.07 6.01 5.69
C LEU A 146 -0.28 4.59 5.15
N LEU A 147 -0.78 4.50 3.94
CA LEU A 147 -0.81 3.27 3.14
C LEU A 147 0.27 3.34 2.05
N ILE A 148 1.13 2.34 1.99
CA ILE A 148 2.11 2.15 0.92
C ILE A 148 1.60 1.02 0.03
N ALA A 149 1.33 1.29 -1.23
CA ALA A 149 0.92 0.29 -2.22
C ALA A 149 2.05 0.08 -3.22
N ASP A 150 2.80 -1.00 -3.06
CA ASP A 150 3.96 -1.33 -3.89
C ASP A 150 3.52 -2.24 -5.03
N GLU A 151 3.37 -1.67 -6.22
CA GLU A 151 2.86 -2.32 -7.44
C GLU A 151 1.57 -3.13 -7.20
N PRO A 152 0.51 -2.53 -6.63
CA PRO A 152 -0.66 -3.26 -6.14
C PRO A 152 -1.51 -3.89 -7.24
N THR A 153 -1.20 -3.62 -8.50
CA THR A 153 -1.95 -4.10 -9.67
C THR A 153 -1.17 -5.08 -10.53
N THR A 154 0.07 -5.39 -10.17
CA THR A 154 0.91 -6.36 -10.90
C THR A 154 0.23 -7.72 -10.98
N ALA A 155 0.29 -8.37 -12.15
CA ALA A 155 -0.34 -9.65 -12.46
C ALA A 155 -1.89 -9.68 -12.47
N LEU A 156 -2.53 -8.52 -12.57
CA LEU A 156 -3.98 -8.38 -12.81
C LEU A 156 -4.23 -7.95 -14.26
N ASP A 157 -5.40 -8.30 -14.79
CA ASP A 157 -5.84 -7.78 -16.10
C ASP A 157 -6.19 -6.28 -16.01
N VAL A 158 -6.18 -5.58 -17.14
CA VAL A 158 -6.34 -4.13 -17.22
C VAL A 158 -7.63 -3.63 -16.56
N THR A 159 -8.73 -4.37 -16.71
CA THR A 159 -10.02 -4.00 -16.10
C THR A 159 -9.95 -4.06 -14.59
N VAL A 160 -9.40 -5.15 -14.04
CA VAL A 160 -9.24 -5.32 -12.60
C VAL A 160 -8.21 -4.34 -12.02
N GLN A 161 -7.16 -4.00 -12.78
CA GLN A 161 -6.19 -2.97 -12.38
C GLN A 161 -6.88 -1.63 -12.13
N GLN A 162 -7.72 -1.17 -13.08
CA GLN A 162 -8.45 0.08 -12.92
C GLN A 162 -9.42 0.03 -11.73
N GLU A 163 -10.12 -1.08 -11.54
CA GLU A 163 -11.01 -1.25 -10.37
C GLU A 163 -10.26 -1.14 -9.03
N ILE A 164 -9.04 -1.68 -8.95
CA ILE A 164 -8.21 -1.60 -7.73
C ILE A 164 -7.71 -0.17 -7.51
N VAL A 165 -7.32 0.54 -8.56
CA VAL A 165 -6.89 1.94 -8.48
C VAL A 165 -8.06 2.81 -7.99
N ASP A 166 -9.24 2.66 -8.57
CA ASP A 166 -10.45 3.40 -8.18
C ASP A 166 -10.86 3.07 -6.73
N LEU A 167 -10.73 1.82 -6.32
CA LEU A 167 -10.96 1.40 -4.93
C LEU A 167 -10.00 2.10 -3.98
N LEU A 168 -8.69 2.11 -4.26
CA LEU A 168 -7.69 2.76 -3.41
C LEU A 168 -7.94 4.27 -3.31
N LYS A 169 -8.33 4.91 -4.41
CA LYS A 169 -8.71 6.33 -4.45
C LYS A 169 -9.92 6.63 -3.57
N SER A 170 -10.97 5.82 -3.69
CA SER A 170 -12.19 5.93 -2.86
C SER A 170 -11.87 5.78 -1.38
N LEU A 171 -11.10 4.73 -1.03
CA LEU A 171 -10.69 4.47 0.35
C LEU A 171 -9.85 5.61 0.94
N GLN A 172 -8.96 6.19 0.14
CA GLN A 172 -8.14 7.33 0.54
C GLN A 172 -9.02 8.57 0.82
N GLN A 173 -9.97 8.88 -0.06
CA GLN A 173 -10.91 9.98 0.11
C GLN A 173 -11.82 9.80 1.34
N GLU A 174 -12.31 8.59 1.59
CA GLU A 174 -13.16 8.27 2.73
C GLU A 174 -12.44 8.38 4.08
N THR A 175 -11.18 7.93 4.12
CA THR A 175 -10.42 7.83 5.38
C THR A 175 -9.52 9.02 5.65
N GLY A 176 -9.13 9.74 4.61
CA GLY A 176 -8.16 10.82 4.69
C GLY A 176 -6.73 10.37 4.96
N MET A 177 -6.43 9.07 4.79
CA MET A 177 -5.07 8.56 4.90
C MET A 177 -4.17 9.13 3.80
N ALA A 178 -2.87 9.17 4.05
CA ALA A 178 -1.88 9.39 3.00
C ALA A 178 -1.69 8.09 2.21
N LEU A 179 -1.50 8.18 0.88
CA LEU A 179 -1.23 7.03 0.02
C LEU A 179 0.07 7.25 -0.76
N LEU A 180 1.03 6.34 -0.59
CA LEU A 180 2.18 6.21 -1.49
C LEU A 180 1.89 5.09 -2.48
N PHE A 181 1.65 5.45 -3.73
CA PHE A 181 1.35 4.51 -4.81
C PHE A 181 2.59 4.30 -5.68
N ILE A 182 3.17 3.11 -5.63
CA ILE A 182 4.39 2.76 -6.34
C ILE A 182 4.02 1.94 -7.57
N THR A 183 4.47 2.37 -8.74
CA THR A 183 4.24 1.67 -10.01
C THR A 183 5.28 2.06 -11.04
N HIS A 184 5.41 1.27 -12.09
CA HIS A 184 6.12 1.63 -13.30
C HIS A 184 5.17 2.15 -14.41
N ASP A 185 3.86 2.12 -14.17
CA ASP A 185 2.83 2.57 -15.09
C ASP A 185 2.43 4.03 -14.80
N LEU A 186 2.81 4.91 -15.70
CA LEU A 186 2.53 6.35 -15.62
C LEU A 186 1.05 6.69 -15.82
N GLU A 187 0.34 5.92 -16.66
CA GLU A 187 -1.07 6.19 -16.95
C GLU A 187 -1.92 6.02 -15.69
N LEU A 188 -1.64 5.00 -14.88
CA LEU A 188 -2.32 4.79 -13.61
C LEU A 188 -2.07 5.94 -12.63
N VAL A 189 -0.83 6.45 -12.62
CA VAL A 189 -0.46 7.56 -11.71
C VAL A 189 -1.10 8.87 -12.15
N ALA A 190 -1.19 9.13 -13.46
CA ALA A 190 -1.80 10.35 -14.01
C ALA A 190 -3.26 10.52 -13.57
N GLY A 191 -4.01 9.41 -13.45
CA GLY A 191 -5.42 9.43 -13.02
C GLY A 191 -5.63 9.42 -11.51
N LEU A 192 -4.57 9.12 -10.72
CA LEU A 192 -4.68 8.86 -9.30
C LEU A 192 -3.97 9.88 -8.41
N ALA A 193 -2.72 10.21 -8.71
CA ALA A 193 -1.83 10.91 -7.79
C ALA A 193 -1.97 12.44 -7.87
N ASP A 194 -1.83 13.11 -6.72
CA ASP A 194 -1.73 14.56 -6.64
C ASP A 194 -0.35 15.04 -7.07
N ARG A 195 0.69 14.33 -6.62
CA ARG A 195 2.09 14.58 -6.96
C ARG A 195 2.78 13.29 -7.38
N VAL A 196 3.79 13.42 -8.22
CA VAL A 196 4.59 12.30 -8.69
C VAL A 196 6.06 12.53 -8.38
N ALA A 197 6.67 11.53 -7.77
CA ALA A 197 8.10 11.43 -7.50
C ALA A 197 8.72 10.44 -8.50
N VAL A 198 9.73 10.86 -9.24
CA VAL A 198 10.40 10.06 -10.25
C VAL A 198 11.73 9.57 -9.71
N MET A 199 11.93 8.25 -9.69
CA MET A 199 13.18 7.60 -9.29
C MET A 199 13.94 7.02 -10.48
N TYR A 200 15.24 7.29 -10.51
CA TYR A 200 16.17 6.74 -11.49
C TYR A 200 17.48 6.34 -10.82
N GLN A 201 17.94 5.12 -11.01
CA GLN A 201 19.21 4.58 -10.46
C GLN A 201 19.43 4.85 -8.96
N GLY A 202 18.38 4.74 -8.16
CA GLY A 202 18.44 4.94 -6.71
C GLY A 202 18.28 6.39 -6.24
N GLU A 203 18.14 7.33 -7.16
CA GLU A 203 17.99 8.75 -6.86
C GLU A 203 16.59 9.26 -7.20
N LEU A 204 16.11 10.21 -6.38
CA LEU A 204 14.91 10.97 -6.69
C LEU A 204 15.30 12.12 -7.63
N VAL A 205 14.98 11.96 -8.93
CA VAL A 205 15.42 12.92 -9.95
C VAL A 205 14.44 14.07 -10.17
N GLU A 206 13.16 13.84 -9.90
CA GLU A 206 12.12 14.88 -10.00
C GLU A 206 10.97 14.59 -9.05
N ILE A 207 10.34 15.64 -8.52
CA ILE A 207 9.04 15.58 -7.85
C ILE A 207 8.25 16.82 -8.23
N ASN A 208 6.99 16.62 -8.64
CA ASN A 208 6.15 17.72 -9.07
C ASN A 208 4.65 17.36 -8.90
N GLU A 209 3.76 18.35 -9.00
CA GLU A 209 2.35 18.09 -9.20
C GLU A 209 2.15 17.23 -10.46
N THR A 210 1.21 16.31 -10.42
CA THR A 210 0.99 15.35 -11.52
C THR A 210 0.86 16.06 -12.85
N ARG A 211 -0.02 17.05 -12.95
CA ARG A 211 -0.21 17.81 -14.21
C ARG A 211 1.08 18.45 -14.70
N GLN A 212 1.86 19.08 -13.80
CA GLN A 212 3.12 19.73 -14.20
C GLN A 212 4.16 18.73 -14.68
N LEU A 213 4.23 17.55 -14.06
CA LEU A 213 5.17 16.51 -14.49
C LEU A 213 4.85 16.02 -15.90
N PHE A 214 3.57 15.83 -16.25
CA PHE A 214 3.16 15.35 -17.56
C PHE A 214 3.24 16.45 -18.64
N ASP A 215 2.86 17.69 -18.31
CA ASP A 215 2.87 18.78 -19.27
C ASP A 215 4.28 19.35 -19.51
N GLN A 216 5.13 19.41 -18.48
CA GLN A 216 6.43 20.07 -18.51
C GLN A 216 7.48 19.33 -17.65
N PRO A 217 7.85 18.09 -18.00
CA PRO A 217 8.90 17.36 -17.29
C PRO A 217 10.24 18.10 -17.36
N LYS A 218 10.95 18.20 -16.24
CA LYS A 218 12.18 19.01 -16.12
C LYS A 218 13.43 18.21 -16.47
N THR A 219 13.48 16.94 -16.03
CA THR A 219 14.68 16.11 -16.23
C THR A 219 14.64 15.38 -17.59
N THR A 220 15.81 15.03 -18.09
CA THR A 220 15.91 14.26 -19.34
C THR A 220 15.24 12.89 -19.19
N TYR A 221 15.38 12.28 -18.01
CA TYR A 221 14.76 10.98 -17.74
C TYR A 221 13.23 11.09 -17.67
N SER A 222 12.68 12.09 -16.97
CA SER A 222 11.23 12.30 -16.91
C SER A 222 10.60 12.60 -18.28
N LYS A 223 11.38 13.17 -19.21
CA LYS A 223 10.95 13.39 -20.61
C LYS A 223 10.94 12.12 -21.46
N ALA A 224 11.75 11.13 -21.08
CA ALA A 224 11.87 9.86 -21.78
C ALA A 224 10.97 8.77 -21.22
N LEU A 225 10.48 8.95 -19.99
CA LEU A 225 9.57 8.06 -19.30
C LEU A 225 8.15 8.18 -19.86
#